data_6dd3015e415b8b8fcfa1ca8e33f38abf
#
_entry.id   6dd3015e415b8b8fcfa1ca8e33f38abf
#
_cell.length_a   1.000
_cell.length_b   1.000
_cell.length_c   1.000
_cell.angle_alpha   90.00
_cell.angle_beta   90.00
_cell.angle_gamma   90.00
#
_symmetry.space_group_name_H-M   'P 1'
#
loop_
_entity.id
_entity.type
_entity.pdbx_description
1 polymer ?
#
loop_
_entity_poly.entity_id
_entity_poly.type
_entity_poly.pdbx_seq_one_letter_code
_entity_poly.pdbx_strand_id
1 'polypeptide(L)'
;MAKPNLSRRGFMVGATMAGSSLLVGCGVGDIMSFGANTPVGVFGAFIKIAADGAVTIVSKHLEMGQGNHAGLAAIVAEEMDADWTTVKVEQAPANAKLYGNAAMGGIQGTGGSTAIANSWTQLRKAGAAARAMFVEAASRTWSLPAREISVKDGVVSHPSGKSAGFAALLPAASAITPPPDPILKDQATFTLVGTDRVRRKDSQAKSDGSARYTQDVHMPDMLVAMVAHAPKFGASVQSFDATDAHKILGVVEIIQIPTGVAVLARDTYTAKLGRDALKINWDESKAETRGTDAILADYKRIAAGDSGDLKPMPFDGKGDSGTAAGGAPVDFTYDFPFLAHATMEPMNCVARVDGHGCKLTYGAQIQTLDQINTAMAIVTLPGKVEIETLFAGGSFGRRASVNSDYVIECVQIAKKIGGGRPVKLVWTREDDMTAGRYRPLTHHALQIRTDAEGYPSVWRHRVVTQSIQKGMPGAPKFDDTTVEGVKGSPYLKATPVVDAAVYMPDLKVPIQWWRSVGATHTAMVMEHTIDQLAGKAGKDPVEYRRALYAKAGDSAARHLAVLNLAVENSGYGAPLESGWARGVAVHECFGTVVAQIAEVSLVDGAPRVRR
;
A
#
# COMPACT_ATOMS: atom_id res chain seq x y z
N MET A 1 7.73 -40.40 19.88
CA MET A 1 7.88 -39.70 18.58
C MET A 1 8.62 -38.40 18.83
N ALA A 2 9.83 -38.29 18.29
CA ALA A 2 10.68 -37.10 18.49
C ALA A 2 10.07 -35.88 17.79
N LYS A 3 9.97 -34.75 18.51
CA LYS A 3 9.56 -33.47 17.92
C LYS A 3 10.64 -33.02 16.94
N PRO A 4 10.32 -32.63 15.69
CA PRO A 4 11.31 -32.12 14.77
C PRO A 4 11.81 -30.75 15.26
N ASN A 5 13.12 -30.67 15.45
CA ASN A 5 13.80 -29.44 15.88
C ASN A 5 14.03 -28.58 14.60
N LEU A 6 13.02 -27.80 14.21
CA LEU A 6 13.12 -26.88 13.08
C LEU A 6 13.84 -25.61 13.53
N SER A 7 15.06 -25.41 13.05
CA SER A 7 15.77 -24.14 13.23
C SER A 7 15.04 -23.01 12.48
N ARG A 8 15.13 -21.76 12.97
CA ARG A 8 14.56 -20.57 12.29
C ARG A 8 14.97 -20.47 10.82
N ARG A 9 16.16 -20.92 10.47
CA ARG A 9 16.66 -20.97 9.08
C ARG A 9 15.96 -22.05 8.24
N GLY A 10 15.69 -23.22 8.80
CA GLY A 10 14.99 -24.31 8.09
C GLY A 10 13.52 -23.98 7.82
N PHE A 11 12.86 -23.25 8.74
CA PHE A 11 11.49 -22.79 8.56
C PHE A 11 11.39 -21.72 7.44
N MET A 12 12.35 -20.77 7.41
CA MET A 12 12.41 -19.73 6.38
C MET A 12 12.65 -20.31 4.97
N VAL A 13 13.51 -21.33 4.83
CA VAL A 13 13.76 -22.02 3.55
C VAL A 13 12.53 -22.81 3.11
N GLY A 14 11.80 -23.44 4.03
CA GLY A 14 10.55 -24.15 3.73
C GLY A 14 9.41 -23.23 3.27
N ALA A 15 9.30 -22.03 3.86
CA ALA A 15 8.30 -21.03 3.48
C ALA A 15 8.60 -20.38 2.12
N THR A 16 9.88 -20.17 1.78
CA THR A 16 10.29 -19.64 0.46
C THR A 16 10.11 -20.66 -0.66
N MET A 17 10.31 -21.96 -0.38
CA MET A 17 10.10 -23.02 -1.38
C MET A 17 8.61 -23.32 -1.63
N ALA A 18 7.72 -23.07 -0.67
CA ALA A 18 6.27 -23.23 -0.85
C ALA A 18 5.64 -22.07 -1.66
N GLY A 19 6.30 -20.93 -1.74
CA GLY A 19 5.83 -19.76 -2.51
C GLY A 19 6.17 -19.78 -4.00
N SER A 20 7.11 -20.61 -4.44
CA SER A 20 7.64 -20.57 -5.81
C SER A 20 7.23 -21.73 -6.72
N SER A 21 6.41 -22.67 -6.28
CA SER A 21 6.11 -23.86 -7.08
C SER A 21 4.70 -24.44 -6.90
N LEU A 22 3.64 -23.65 -7.09
CA LEU A 22 2.29 -24.24 -7.30
C LEU A 22 1.34 -23.27 -8.02
N LEU A 23 1.57 -23.11 -9.30
CA LEU A 23 0.62 -22.53 -10.24
C LEU A 23 0.20 -23.57 -11.27
N VAL A 24 -0.35 -24.72 -10.83
CA VAL A 24 -1.12 -25.62 -11.71
C VAL A 24 -2.09 -26.42 -10.85
N GLY A 25 -3.41 -26.28 -11.13
CA GLY A 25 -4.43 -27.23 -10.71
C GLY A 25 -5.18 -26.88 -9.43
N CYS A 26 -6.18 -26.00 -9.50
CA CYS A 26 -7.15 -25.80 -8.41
C CYS A 26 -8.30 -26.80 -8.55
N GLY A 27 -8.24 -27.89 -7.79
CA GLY A 27 -9.43 -28.66 -7.41
C GLY A 27 -10.28 -27.84 -6.42
N VAL A 28 -11.58 -27.79 -6.68
CA VAL A 28 -12.60 -27.14 -5.82
C VAL A 28 -12.81 -28.00 -4.59
N GLY A 29 -12.10 -27.76 -3.51
CA GLY A 29 -12.30 -28.58 -2.33
C GLY A 29 -11.63 -28.05 -1.08
N ASP A 30 -11.96 -26.85 -0.63
CA ASP A 30 -11.84 -26.38 0.74
C ASP A 30 -12.39 -24.94 0.81
N ILE A 31 -13.70 -24.81 0.63
CA ILE A 31 -14.42 -23.58 0.92
C ILE A 31 -14.84 -23.66 2.39
N MET A 32 -14.18 -22.88 3.23
CA MET A 32 -14.59 -22.73 4.63
C MET A 32 -16.04 -22.27 4.71
N SER A 33 -16.82 -22.96 5.53
CA SER A 33 -18.19 -22.61 5.88
C SER A 33 -18.22 -21.28 6.63
N PHE A 34 -18.72 -20.24 6.00
CA PHE A 34 -19.14 -19.02 6.70
C PHE A 34 -20.56 -19.24 7.26
N GLY A 35 -20.74 -18.86 8.51
CA GLY A 35 -21.96 -18.83 9.32
C GLY A 35 -23.23 -19.47 8.74
N ALA A 36 -23.76 -20.43 9.47
CA ALA A 36 -24.96 -21.18 9.14
C ALA A 36 -26.16 -20.27 8.80
N ASN A 37 -26.90 -20.68 7.75
CA ASN A 37 -28.31 -20.47 7.45
C ASN A 37 -28.73 -19.67 6.23
N THR A 38 -27.90 -19.52 5.18
CA THR A 38 -28.46 -19.16 3.88
C THR A 38 -27.81 -20.01 2.79
N PRO A 39 -28.58 -20.71 1.92
CA PRO A 39 -27.99 -21.37 0.74
C PRO A 39 -27.36 -20.31 -0.14
N VAL A 40 -26.03 -20.35 -0.28
CA VAL A 40 -25.26 -19.42 -1.08
C VAL A 40 -24.61 -20.22 -2.22
N GLY A 41 -24.95 -19.87 -3.46
CA GLY A 41 -24.19 -20.35 -4.61
C GLY A 41 -22.83 -19.64 -4.64
N VAL A 42 -21.74 -20.43 -4.65
CA VAL A 42 -20.39 -19.91 -4.73
C VAL A 42 -19.85 -20.07 -6.15
N PHE A 43 -19.60 -18.95 -6.81
CA PHE A 43 -19.07 -18.89 -8.17
C PHE A 43 -17.58 -18.50 -8.13
N GLY A 44 -16.73 -19.43 -7.70
CA GLY A 44 -15.33 -19.20 -7.47
C GLY A 44 -15.04 -18.39 -6.19
N ALA A 45 -13.82 -17.86 -6.09
CA ALA A 45 -13.35 -17.16 -4.87
C ALA A 45 -13.91 -15.73 -4.71
N PHE A 46 -14.49 -15.14 -5.77
CA PHE A 46 -14.80 -13.72 -5.84
C PHE A 46 -16.30 -13.38 -5.84
N ILE A 47 -17.18 -14.36 -5.99
CA ILE A 47 -18.62 -14.12 -6.17
C ILE A 47 -19.41 -15.04 -5.26
N LYS A 48 -20.31 -14.47 -4.50
CA LYS A 48 -21.34 -15.17 -3.72
C LYS A 48 -22.70 -14.65 -4.16
N ILE A 49 -23.67 -15.54 -4.32
CA ILE A 49 -25.05 -15.16 -4.68
C ILE A 49 -25.98 -15.76 -3.64
N ALA A 50 -26.72 -14.90 -2.96
CA ALA A 50 -27.69 -15.31 -1.95
C ALA A 50 -28.95 -15.89 -2.60
N ALA A 51 -29.78 -16.59 -1.82
CA ALA A 51 -31.00 -17.21 -2.29
C ALA A 51 -32.01 -16.21 -2.92
N ASP A 52 -31.97 -14.96 -2.49
CA ASP A 52 -32.77 -13.85 -3.05
C ASP A 52 -32.15 -13.26 -4.33
N GLY A 53 -31.01 -13.76 -4.79
CA GLY A 53 -30.30 -13.30 -5.98
C GLY A 53 -29.31 -12.15 -5.73
N ALA A 54 -29.19 -11.67 -4.49
CA ALA A 54 -28.24 -10.62 -4.16
C ALA A 54 -26.80 -11.09 -4.40
N VAL A 55 -26.06 -10.30 -5.18
CA VAL A 55 -24.66 -10.57 -5.53
C VAL A 55 -23.74 -9.90 -4.54
N THR A 56 -22.84 -10.68 -3.90
CA THR A 56 -21.75 -10.16 -3.08
C THR A 56 -20.42 -10.46 -3.77
N ILE A 57 -19.61 -9.43 -3.98
CA ILE A 57 -18.30 -9.53 -4.61
C ILE A 57 -17.22 -9.40 -3.54
N VAL A 58 -16.25 -10.31 -3.55
CA VAL A 58 -15.14 -10.35 -2.62
C VAL A 58 -13.98 -9.52 -3.17
N SER A 59 -13.67 -8.40 -2.51
CA SER A 59 -12.54 -7.54 -2.83
C SER A 59 -11.26 -8.09 -2.21
N LYS A 60 -10.28 -8.46 -3.03
CA LYS A 60 -9.02 -9.08 -2.56
C LYS A 60 -8.00 -8.08 -2.00
N HIS A 61 -8.22 -6.79 -2.17
CA HIS A 61 -7.35 -5.71 -1.71
C HIS A 61 -8.02 -4.87 -0.63
N LEU A 62 -7.25 -4.48 0.39
CA LEU A 62 -7.73 -3.64 1.48
C LEU A 62 -8.28 -2.30 0.96
N GLU A 63 -9.47 -1.94 1.41
CA GLU A 63 -10.02 -0.58 1.25
C GLU A 63 -9.58 0.29 2.43
N MET A 64 -8.80 1.33 2.13
CA MET A 64 -8.25 2.28 3.09
C MET A 64 -8.47 3.75 2.66
N GLY A 65 -9.50 3.96 1.82
CA GLY A 65 -9.91 5.27 1.31
C GLY A 65 -9.66 5.47 -0.18
N GLN A 66 -8.88 4.60 -0.84
CA GLN A 66 -8.48 4.77 -2.25
C GLN A 66 -9.54 4.33 -3.27
N GLY A 67 -10.62 3.63 -2.87
CA GLY A 67 -11.75 3.31 -3.73
C GLY A 67 -11.66 1.98 -4.48
N ASN A 68 -10.67 1.15 -4.21
CA ASN A 68 -10.52 -0.14 -4.87
C ASN A 68 -11.68 -1.12 -4.55
N HIS A 69 -12.32 -0.98 -3.42
CA HIS A 69 -13.48 -1.76 -2.99
C HIS A 69 -14.59 -1.73 -4.05
N ALA A 70 -15.02 -0.54 -4.48
CA ALA A 70 -15.99 -0.39 -5.56
C ALA A 70 -15.39 -0.70 -6.94
N GLY A 71 -14.13 -0.28 -7.19
CA GLY A 71 -13.48 -0.48 -8.49
C GLY A 71 -13.31 -1.94 -8.87
N LEU A 72 -12.85 -2.79 -7.93
CA LEU A 72 -12.71 -4.23 -8.17
C LEU A 72 -14.06 -4.91 -8.35
N ALA A 73 -15.06 -4.51 -7.56
CA ALA A 73 -16.42 -5.03 -7.69
C ALA A 73 -17.05 -4.67 -9.04
N ALA A 74 -16.82 -3.46 -9.54
CA ALA A 74 -17.35 -3.02 -10.84
C ALA A 74 -16.82 -3.89 -11.99
N ILE A 75 -15.58 -4.35 -11.95
CA ILE A 75 -15.00 -5.23 -12.98
C ILE A 75 -15.76 -6.56 -13.05
N VAL A 76 -16.07 -7.15 -11.90
CA VAL A 76 -16.85 -8.41 -11.84
C VAL A 76 -18.30 -8.17 -12.28
N ALA A 77 -18.93 -7.13 -11.75
CA ALA A 77 -20.33 -6.79 -12.06
C ALA A 77 -20.54 -6.47 -13.54
N GLU A 78 -19.58 -5.78 -14.18
CA GLU A 78 -19.59 -5.51 -15.63
C GLU A 78 -19.65 -6.80 -16.43
N GLU A 79 -18.72 -7.72 -16.17
CA GLU A 79 -18.64 -8.97 -16.92
C GLU A 79 -19.81 -9.92 -16.62
N MET A 80 -20.37 -9.85 -15.43
CA MET A 80 -21.51 -10.64 -15.00
C MET A 80 -22.86 -10.07 -15.47
N ASP A 81 -22.90 -8.84 -15.93
CA ASP A 81 -24.13 -8.05 -16.15
C ASP A 81 -25.03 -8.00 -14.90
N ALA A 82 -24.42 -7.88 -13.72
CA ALA A 82 -25.15 -7.79 -12.46
C ALA A 82 -25.75 -6.39 -12.28
N ASP A 83 -26.90 -6.30 -11.61
CA ASP A 83 -27.48 -5.01 -11.21
C ASP A 83 -26.57 -4.33 -10.17
N TRP A 84 -25.83 -3.32 -10.63
CA TRP A 84 -24.90 -2.57 -9.77
C TRP A 84 -25.56 -2.00 -8.52
N THR A 85 -26.83 -1.64 -8.57
CA THR A 85 -27.52 -1.03 -7.43
C THR A 85 -27.63 -1.98 -6.24
N THR A 86 -27.77 -3.28 -6.51
CA THR A 86 -27.96 -4.34 -5.50
C THR A 86 -26.67 -5.06 -5.11
N VAL A 87 -25.58 -4.89 -5.89
CA VAL A 87 -24.27 -5.50 -5.58
C VAL A 87 -23.73 -5.05 -4.22
N LYS A 88 -23.39 -6.03 -3.39
CA LYS A 88 -22.65 -5.85 -2.13
C LYS A 88 -21.18 -6.17 -2.34
N VAL A 89 -20.32 -5.62 -1.49
CA VAL A 89 -18.88 -5.89 -1.52
C VAL A 89 -18.39 -6.20 -0.10
N GLU A 90 -17.56 -7.22 0.01
CA GLU A 90 -16.89 -7.58 1.27
C GLU A 90 -15.38 -7.67 1.08
N GLN A 91 -14.60 -7.53 2.16
CA GLN A 91 -13.16 -7.71 2.13
C GLN A 91 -12.81 -9.19 2.17
N ALA A 92 -11.80 -9.59 1.38
CA ALA A 92 -11.30 -10.96 1.41
C ALA A 92 -10.61 -11.29 2.74
N PRO A 93 -10.81 -12.50 3.27
CA PRO A 93 -10.00 -13.01 4.36
C PRO A 93 -8.57 -13.30 3.88
N ALA A 94 -7.65 -13.57 4.80
CA ALA A 94 -6.29 -13.93 4.44
C ALA A 94 -6.25 -15.33 3.79
N ASN A 95 -5.96 -15.35 2.51
CA ASN A 95 -5.69 -16.55 1.73
C ASN A 95 -4.91 -16.17 0.46
N ALA A 96 -3.59 -16.22 0.52
CA ALA A 96 -2.73 -15.84 -0.60
C ALA A 96 -2.94 -16.71 -1.85
N LYS A 97 -3.35 -17.97 -1.69
CA LYS A 97 -3.61 -18.88 -2.81
C LYS A 97 -4.78 -18.39 -3.68
N LEU A 98 -5.82 -17.82 -3.06
CA LEU A 98 -7.01 -17.29 -3.74
C LEU A 98 -6.87 -15.81 -4.09
N TYR A 99 -6.31 -15.02 -3.18
CA TYR A 99 -6.35 -13.57 -3.23
C TYR A 99 -4.96 -12.91 -3.39
N GLY A 100 -3.93 -13.71 -3.70
CA GLY A 100 -2.57 -13.20 -3.92
C GLY A 100 -2.47 -12.16 -5.03
N ASN A 101 -1.50 -11.28 -4.89
CA ASN A 101 -1.15 -10.24 -5.85
C ASN A 101 0.06 -10.69 -6.65
N ALA A 102 -0.12 -11.06 -7.92
CA ALA A 102 0.97 -11.57 -8.77
C ALA A 102 2.08 -10.51 -8.98
N ALA A 103 1.72 -9.22 -9.02
CA ALA A 103 2.70 -8.14 -9.12
C ALA A 103 3.54 -7.94 -7.84
N MET A 104 3.17 -8.61 -6.74
CA MET A 104 3.91 -8.64 -5.48
C MET A 104 4.42 -10.07 -5.17
N GLY A 105 4.74 -10.86 -6.18
CA GLY A 105 5.26 -12.22 -6.00
C GLY A 105 4.23 -13.22 -5.45
N GLY A 106 2.93 -12.96 -5.61
CA GLY A 106 1.85 -13.85 -5.16
C GLY A 106 1.44 -13.68 -3.68
N ILE A 107 2.08 -12.80 -2.91
CA ILE A 107 1.60 -12.49 -1.55
C ILE A 107 0.26 -11.74 -1.62
N GLN A 108 -0.62 -11.97 -0.66
CA GLN A 108 -1.81 -11.15 -0.48
C GLN A 108 -1.41 -9.86 0.21
N GLY A 109 -1.54 -8.76 -0.53
CA GLY A 109 -1.15 -7.44 -0.08
C GLY A 109 -1.64 -6.35 -1.03
N THR A 110 -1.73 -5.12 -0.52
CA THR A 110 -2.23 -3.95 -1.24
C THR A 110 -1.16 -2.87 -1.27
N GLY A 111 -0.63 -2.57 -2.45
CA GLY A 111 0.43 -1.57 -2.62
C GLY A 111 0.91 -1.46 -4.06
N GLY A 112 1.84 -0.57 -4.32
CA GLY A 112 2.50 -0.39 -5.61
C GLY A 112 1.55 -0.04 -6.77
N SER A 113 0.37 0.54 -6.50
CA SER A 113 -0.68 0.83 -7.49
C SER A 113 -1.16 -0.39 -8.29
N THR A 114 -0.98 -1.60 -7.76
CA THR A 114 -1.25 -2.85 -8.48
C THR A 114 -2.67 -3.38 -8.34
N ALA A 115 -3.47 -2.86 -7.40
CA ALA A 115 -4.77 -3.42 -7.03
C ALA A 115 -5.70 -3.64 -8.23
N ILE A 116 -5.95 -2.63 -9.04
CA ILE A 116 -6.81 -2.73 -10.22
C ILE A 116 -6.07 -3.45 -11.37
N ALA A 117 -4.87 -3.00 -11.72
CA ALA A 117 -4.12 -3.51 -12.86
C ALA A 117 -3.84 -5.02 -12.77
N ASN A 118 -3.38 -5.50 -11.61
CA ASN A 118 -3.12 -6.92 -11.38
C ASN A 118 -4.39 -7.77 -11.37
N SER A 119 -5.52 -7.19 -10.96
CA SER A 119 -6.79 -7.93 -10.80
C SER A 119 -7.67 -7.91 -12.06
N TRP A 120 -7.37 -7.05 -13.03
CA TRP A 120 -8.22 -6.77 -14.19
C TRP A 120 -8.68 -8.05 -14.91
N THR A 121 -7.74 -8.82 -15.45
CA THR A 121 -8.08 -10.05 -16.21
C THR A 121 -8.68 -11.12 -15.31
N GLN A 122 -8.18 -11.26 -14.07
CA GLN A 122 -8.66 -12.25 -13.12
C GLN A 122 -10.14 -12.03 -12.78
N LEU A 123 -10.51 -10.80 -12.46
CA LEU A 123 -11.88 -10.47 -12.06
C LEU A 123 -12.85 -10.43 -13.24
N ARG A 124 -12.39 -10.01 -14.42
CA ARG A 124 -13.16 -10.14 -15.66
C ARG A 124 -13.50 -11.61 -15.93
N LYS A 125 -12.51 -12.53 -15.86
CA LYS A 125 -12.76 -13.96 -16.04
C LYS A 125 -13.74 -14.53 -15.00
N ALA A 126 -13.66 -14.09 -13.75
CA ALA A 126 -14.60 -14.53 -12.71
C ALA A 126 -16.05 -14.11 -13.03
N GLY A 127 -16.27 -12.85 -13.41
CA GLY A 127 -17.60 -12.35 -13.79
C GLY A 127 -18.14 -13.01 -15.05
N ALA A 128 -17.32 -13.16 -16.08
CA ALA A 128 -17.69 -13.82 -17.33
C ALA A 128 -18.03 -15.30 -17.14
N ALA A 129 -17.28 -16.02 -16.29
CA ALA A 129 -17.59 -17.40 -15.95
C ALA A 129 -18.96 -17.52 -15.25
N ALA A 130 -19.25 -16.66 -14.29
CA ALA A 130 -20.54 -16.64 -13.62
C ALA A 130 -21.68 -16.33 -14.61
N ARG A 131 -21.54 -15.33 -15.49
CA ARG A 131 -22.50 -15.06 -16.55
C ARG A 131 -22.74 -16.30 -17.44
N ALA A 132 -21.67 -16.95 -17.88
CA ALA A 132 -21.78 -18.15 -18.73
C ALA A 132 -22.55 -19.28 -18.03
N MET A 133 -22.32 -19.50 -16.73
CA MET A 133 -23.07 -20.49 -15.95
C MET A 133 -24.56 -20.17 -15.88
N PHE A 134 -24.96 -18.90 -15.71
CA PHE A 134 -26.36 -18.50 -15.71
C PHE A 134 -27.00 -18.62 -17.08
N VAL A 135 -26.30 -18.29 -18.16
CA VAL A 135 -26.75 -18.49 -19.54
C VAL A 135 -26.98 -19.96 -19.82
N GLU A 136 -26.05 -20.82 -19.46
CA GLU A 136 -26.17 -22.26 -19.62
C GLU A 136 -27.29 -22.85 -18.75
N ALA A 137 -27.47 -22.39 -17.52
CA ALA A 137 -28.58 -22.78 -16.65
C ALA A 137 -29.94 -22.47 -17.28
N ALA A 138 -30.08 -21.25 -17.82
CA ALA A 138 -31.28 -20.83 -18.52
C ALA A 138 -31.52 -21.64 -19.80
N SER A 139 -30.47 -21.89 -20.59
CA SER A 139 -30.53 -22.72 -21.81
C SER A 139 -31.09 -24.11 -21.52
N ARG A 140 -30.56 -24.78 -20.51
CA ARG A 140 -31.03 -26.11 -20.08
C ARG A 140 -32.46 -26.06 -19.52
N THR A 141 -32.75 -25.08 -18.64
CA THR A 141 -34.08 -24.97 -18.00
C THR A 141 -35.18 -24.65 -19.00
N TRP A 142 -34.87 -23.83 -20.00
CA TRP A 142 -35.86 -23.38 -20.99
C TRP A 142 -35.85 -24.23 -22.26
N SER A 143 -34.85 -25.12 -22.46
CA SER A 143 -34.60 -25.88 -23.69
C SER A 143 -34.44 -24.97 -24.90
N LEU A 144 -33.63 -23.89 -24.73
CA LEU A 144 -33.38 -22.85 -25.74
C LEU A 144 -31.87 -22.72 -25.99
N PRO A 145 -31.44 -22.29 -27.20
CA PRO A 145 -30.02 -22.16 -27.51
C PRO A 145 -29.35 -21.07 -26.64
N ALA A 146 -28.24 -21.41 -26.01
CA ALA A 146 -27.49 -20.47 -25.13
C ALA A 146 -27.07 -19.16 -25.85
N ARG A 147 -26.79 -19.22 -27.17
CA ARG A 147 -26.40 -18.04 -27.99
C ARG A 147 -27.51 -17.00 -28.13
N GLU A 148 -28.77 -17.36 -27.88
CA GLU A 148 -29.93 -16.48 -27.95
C GLU A 148 -30.33 -15.90 -26.60
N ILE A 149 -29.63 -16.33 -25.52
CA ILE A 149 -29.87 -15.89 -24.15
C ILE A 149 -28.91 -14.74 -23.82
N SER A 150 -29.46 -13.66 -23.29
CA SER A 150 -28.74 -12.48 -22.84
C SER A 150 -28.91 -12.27 -21.33
N VAL A 151 -27.97 -11.55 -20.75
CA VAL A 151 -28.05 -11.10 -19.34
C VAL A 151 -27.96 -9.57 -19.33
N LYS A 152 -28.82 -8.93 -18.55
CA LYS A 152 -28.78 -7.48 -18.33
C LYS A 152 -29.33 -7.15 -16.95
N ASP A 153 -28.56 -6.37 -16.19
CA ASP A 153 -28.91 -5.89 -14.85
C ASP A 153 -29.45 -7.03 -13.94
N GLY A 154 -28.78 -8.19 -13.95
CA GLY A 154 -29.11 -9.37 -13.13
C GLY A 154 -30.29 -10.20 -13.64
N VAL A 155 -30.84 -9.89 -14.81
CA VAL A 155 -31.92 -10.63 -15.46
C VAL A 155 -31.41 -11.35 -16.69
N VAL A 156 -31.60 -12.67 -16.71
CA VAL A 156 -31.37 -13.54 -17.85
C VAL A 156 -32.64 -13.59 -18.71
N SER A 157 -32.54 -13.39 -20.02
CA SER A 157 -33.68 -13.27 -20.91
C SER A 157 -33.43 -13.91 -22.28
N HIS A 158 -34.54 -14.29 -22.97
CA HIS A 158 -34.55 -14.81 -24.33
C HIS A 158 -35.61 -14.08 -25.17
N PRO A 159 -35.43 -13.91 -26.49
CA PRO A 159 -36.40 -13.22 -27.38
C PRO A 159 -37.80 -13.84 -27.39
N SER A 160 -37.97 -15.10 -26.97
CA SER A 160 -39.29 -15.72 -26.81
C SER A 160 -40.14 -15.14 -25.67
N GLY A 161 -39.61 -14.18 -24.89
CA GLY A 161 -40.26 -13.61 -23.72
C GLY A 161 -39.95 -14.32 -22.40
N LYS A 162 -39.22 -15.44 -22.42
CA LYS A 162 -38.75 -16.10 -21.19
C LYS A 162 -37.68 -15.23 -20.50
N SER A 163 -37.84 -15.04 -19.19
CA SER A 163 -36.87 -14.31 -18.37
C SER A 163 -36.83 -14.82 -16.93
N ALA A 164 -35.70 -14.67 -16.24
CA ALA A 164 -35.54 -15.02 -14.84
C ALA A 164 -34.38 -14.22 -14.22
N GLY A 165 -34.54 -13.78 -12.99
CA GLY A 165 -33.44 -13.24 -12.21
C GLY A 165 -32.47 -14.33 -11.73
N PHE A 166 -31.30 -13.93 -11.22
CA PHE A 166 -30.30 -14.87 -10.71
C PHE A 166 -30.84 -15.81 -9.62
N ALA A 167 -31.72 -15.32 -8.74
CA ALA A 167 -32.35 -16.15 -7.69
C ALA A 167 -33.01 -17.42 -8.24
N ALA A 168 -33.83 -17.26 -9.27
CA ALA A 168 -34.60 -18.37 -9.85
C ALA A 168 -33.73 -19.40 -10.56
N LEU A 169 -32.60 -18.98 -11.14
CA LEU A 169 -31.66 -19.84 -11.86
C LEU A 169 -30.51 -20.34 -10.97
N LEU A 170 -30.38 -19.86 -9.74
CA LEU A 170 -29.25 -20.18 -8.86
C LEU A 170 -29.03 -21.67 -8.62
N PRO A 171 -30.07 -22.51 -8.33
CA PRO A 171 -29.86 -23.93 -8.15
C PRO A 171 -29.30 -24.62 -9.40
N ALA A 172 -29.82 -24.27 -10.57
CA ALA A 172 -29.36 -24.84 -11.84
C ALA A 172 -27.94 -24.33 -12.19
N ALA A 173 -27.66 -23.05 -12.02
CA ALA A 173 -26.37 -22.45 -12.28
C ALA A 173 -25.27 -23.02 -11.37
N SER A 174 -25.57 -23.27 -10.09
CA SER A 174 -24.63 -23.84 -9.13
C SER A 174 -24.20 -25.27 -9.46
N ALA A 175 -24.99 -25.98 -10.27
CA ALA A 175 -24.65 -27.33 -10.73
C ALA A 175 -23.79 -27.35 -12.01
N ILE A 176 -23.48 -26.20 -12.59
CA ILE A 176 -22.69 -26.06 -13.81
C ILE A 176 -21.21 -25.84 -13.46
N THR A 177 -20.33 -26.63 -14.10
CA THR A 177 -18.88 -26.39 -13.98
C THR A 177 -18.50 -25.08 -14.68
N PRO A 178 -17.79 -24.18 -13.99
CA PRO A 178 -17.33 -22.93 -14.61
C PRO A 178 -16.46 -23.20 -15.84
N PRO A 179 -16.66 -22.49 -16.96
CA PRO A 179 -15.79 -22.63 -18.11
C PRO A 179 -14.37 -22.17 -17.76
N PRO A 180 -13.32 -22.90 -18.16
CA PRO A 180 -11.93 -22.57 -17.81
C PRO A 180 -11.45 -21.28 -18.50
N ASP A 181 -11.99 -20.99 -19.69
CA ASP A 181 -11.67 -19.77 -20.45
C ASP A 181 -12.97 -19.11 -20.95
N PRO A 182 -13.64 -18.34 -20.09
CA PRO A 182 -14.90 -17.69 -20.41
C PRO A 182 -14.70 -16.56 -21.42
N ILE A 183 -15.67 -16.36 -22.30
CA ILE A 183 -15.67 -15.24 -23.27
C ILE A 183 -15.88 -13.93 -22.51
N LEU A 184 -14.90 -13.05 -22.58
CA LEU A 184 -14.97 -11.70 -22.02
C LEU A 184 -15.80 -10.76 -22.92
N LYS A 185 -16.47 -9.77 -22.30
CA LYS A 185 -17.13 -8.69 -23.05
C LYS A 185 -16.10 -7.86 -23.82
N ASP A 186 -16.51 -7.34 -24.96
CA ASP A 186 -15.77 -6.26 -25.61
C ASP A 186 -15.84 -4.99 -24.73
N GLN A 187 -14.72 -4.35 -24.50
CA GLN A 187 -14.66 -3.12 -23.67
C GLN A 187 -15.51 -1.99 -24.25
N ALA A 188 -15.70 -1.95 -25.58
CA ALA A 188 -16.57 -1.00 -26.24
C ALA A 188 -18.06 -1.16 -25.84
N THR A 189 -18.43 -2.32 -25.28
CA THR A 189 -19.82 -2.61 -24.84
C THR A 189 -20.00 -2.42 -23.32
N PHE A 190 -19.02 -1.90 -22.61
CA PHE A 190 -19.10 -1.70 -21.18
C PHE A 190 -20.19 -0.68 -20.81
N THR A 191 -20.93 -0.98 -19.75
CA THR A 191 -22.04 -0.17 -19.26
C THR A 191 -21.82 0.37 -17.85
N LEU A 192 -20.83 -0.17 -17.13
CA LEU A 192 -20.43 0.26 -15.78
C LEU A 192 -19.02 0.84 -15.78
N VAL A 193 -18.03 0.04 -16.16
CA VAL A 193 -16.62 0.42 -16.12
C VAL A 193 -16.36 1.54 -17.12
N GLY A 194 -15.74 2.64 -16.63
CA GLY A 194 -15.48 3.83 -17.44
C GLY A 194 -16.66 4.79 -17.55
N THR A 195 -17.75 4.55 -16.80
CA THR A 195 -18.93 5.43 -16.76
C THR A 195 -19.15 6.04 -15.37
N ASP A 196 -20.00 7.04 -15.26
CA ASP A 196 -20.41 7.67 -14.00
C ASP A 196 -21.47 6.87 -13.22
N ARG A 197 -21.92 5.73 -13.75
CA ARG A 197 -22.83 4.80 -13.06
C ARG A 197 -22.16 4.14 -11.85
N VAL A 198 -20.84 3.96 -11.86
CA VAL A 198 -20.11 3.35 -10.77
C VAL A 198 -19.94 4.36 -9.63
N ARG A 199 -20.77 4.25 -8.60
CA ARG A 199 -20.63 4.99 -7.35
C ARG A 199 -19.94 4.12 -6.32
N ARG A 200 -19.21 4.73 -5.37
CA ARG A 200 -18.59 4.00 -4.26
C ARG A 200 -19.66 3.29 -3.44
N LYS A 201 -19.43 2.00 -3.15
CA LYS A 201 -20.34 1.16 -2.35
C LYS A 201 -20.18 1.37 -0.85
N ASP A 202 -19.09 1.99 -0.42
CA ASP A 202 -18.72 2.18 0.97
C ASP A 202 -19.03 3.61 1.50
N SER A 203 -19.44 4.55 0.65
CA SER A 203 -19.65 5.94 1.06
C SER A 203 -20.74 6.10 2.12
N GLN A 204 -21.89 5.46 1.94
CA GLN A 204 -22.97 5.56 2.91
C GLN A 204 -22.54 5.04 4.28
N ALA A 205 -22.03 3.81 4.34
CA ALA A 205 -21.60 3.21 5.60
C ALA A 205 -20.52 4.03 6.32
N LYS A 206 -19.62 4.67 5.56
CA LYS A 206 -18.58 5.56 6.10
C LYS A 206 -19.12 6.91 6.57
N SER A 207 -20.29 7.32 6.10
CA SER A 207 -20.93 8.60 6.47
C SER A 207 -21.95 8.48 7.58
N ASP A 208 -22.63 7.32 7.71
CA ASP A 208 -23.65 7.06 8.72
C ASP A 208 -23.14 6.30 9.95
N GLY A 209 -21.84 5.96 9.99
CA GLY A 209 -21.20 5.28 11.09
C GLY A 209 -21.40 3.76 11.10
N SER A 210 -22.02 3.16 10.08
CA SER A 210 -22.20 1.69 9.99
C SER A 210 -20.98 0.95 9.43
N ALA A 211 -20.00 1.66 8.85
CA ALA A 211 -18.75 1.06 8.42
C ALA A 211 -17.95 0.54 9.62
N ARG A 212 -17.49 -0.69 9.53
CA ARG A 212 -16.79 -1.36 10.63
C ARG A 212 -15.29 -1.23 10.50
N TYR A 213 -14.67 -0.60 11.47
CA TYR A 213 -13.21 -0.48 11.65
C TYR A 213 -12.75 -1.31 12.86
N THR A 214 -11.46 -1.40 13.07
CA THR A 214 -10.90 -2.16 14.20
C THR A 214 -11.35 -1.60 15.55
N GLN A 215 -11.48 -0.27 15.67
CA GLN A 215 -11.94 0.36 16.91
C GLN A 215 -13.37 -0.04 17.29
N ASP A 216 -14.22 -0.37 16.31
CA ASP A 216 -15.62 -0.78 16.51
C ASP A 216 -15.76 -2.24 16.92
N VAL A 217 -14.67 -3.01 16.92
CA VAL A 217 -14.72 -4.43 17.33
C VAL A 217 -14.89 -4.53 18.84
N HIS A 218 -15.96 -5.20 19.26
CA HIS A 218 -16.23 -5.59 20.63
C HIS A 218 -16.48 -7.09 20.71
N MET A 219 -15.87 -7.75 21.67
CA MET A 219 -16.03 -9.18 21.92
C MET A 219 -16.25 -9.42 23.42
N PRO A 220 -16.97 -10.49 23.83
CA PRO A 220 -17.05 -10.87 25.24
C PRO A 220 -15.66 -11.01 25.84
N ASP A 221 -15.49 -10.53 27.06
CA ASP A 221 -14.27 -10.59 27.88
C ASP A 221 -13.01 -9.94 27.23
N MET A 222 -13.19 -9.16 26.16
CA MET A 222 -12.08 -8.47 25.49
C MET A 222 -11.43 -7.44 26.41
N LEU A 223 -10.09 -7.41 26.41
CA LEU A 223 -9.31 -6.35 27.03
C LEU A 223 -8.76 -5.39 25.97
N VAL A 224 -8.64 -4.14 26.37
CA VAL A 224 -7.94 -3.11 25.60
C VAL A 224 -6.52 -2.98 26.14
N ALA A 225 -5.53 -3.02 25.26
CA ALA A 225 -4.13 -2.87 25.59
C ALA A 225 -3.58 -1.57 25.02
N MET A 226 -2.78 -0.85 25.81
CA MET A 226 -1.95 0.26 25.38
C MET A 226 -0.52 0.01 25.82
N VAL A 227 0.46 0.36 24.97
CA VAL A 227 1.89 0.12 25.21
C VAL A 227 2.59 1.44 25.52
N ALA A 228 3.38 1.46 26.59
CA ALA A 228 4.39 2.47 26.81
C ALA A 228 5.64 2.09 26.00
N HIS A 229 5.88 2.76 24.91
CA HIS A 229 7.04 2.54 24.03
C HIS A 229 8.26 3.31 24.50
N ALA A 230 9.45 2.81 24.13
CA ALA A 230 10.70 3.51 24.41
C ALA A 230 10.75 4.88 23.72
N PRO A 231 11.23 5.94 24.40
CA PRO A 231 11.29 7.29 23.84
C PRO A 231 12.36 7.43 22.73
N LYS A 232 13.31 6.50 22.66
CA LYS A 232 14.36 6.46 21.63
C LYS A 232 14.37 5.11 20.92
N PHE A 233 14.50 5.12 19.61
CA PHE A 233 14.56 3.90 18.81
C PHE A 233 15.79 3.07 19.13
N GLY A 234 15.60 1.80 19.43
CA GLY A 234 16.65 0.87 19.83
C GLY A 234 16.84 0.75 21.34
N ALA A 235 16.19 1.58 22.16
CA ALA A 235 16.14 1.37 23.60
C ALA A 235 15.23 0.20 23.96
N SER A 236 15.43 -0.36 25.16
CA SER A 236 14.64 -1.46 25.71
C SER A 236 14.30 -1.24 27.18
N VAL A 237 13.29 -1.94 27.69
CA VAL A 237 12.91 -1.83 29.09
C VAL A 237 14.00 -2.47 29.97
N GLN A 238 14.64 -1.69 30.85
CA GLN A 238 15.55 -2.17 31.87
C GLN A 238 14.80 -2.64 33.11
N SER A 239 13.88 -1.80 33.60
CA SER A 239 12.98 -2.11 34.72
C SER A 239 11.76 -1.18 34.68
N PHE A 240 10.69 -1.54 35.38
CA PHE A 240 9.53 -0.65 35.53
C PHE A 240 8.85 -0.83 36.90
N ASP A 241 8.23 0.24 37.38
CA ASP A 241 7.34 0.23 38.54
C ASP A 241 5.90 0.48 38.08
N ALA A 242 5.04 -0.47 38.38
CA ALA A 242 3.61 -0.46 38.04
C ALA A 242 2.71 -0.19 39.27
N THR A 243 3.27 0.18 40.43
CA THR A 243 2.55 0.33 41.69
C THR A 243 1.36 1.29 41.54
N ASP A 244 1.55 2.44 40.89
CA ASP A 244 0.50 3.43 40.73
C ASP A 244 -0.51 3.00 39.65
N ALA A 245 -0.06 2.34 38.60
CA ALA A 245 -0.93 1.81 37.56
C ALA A 245 -1.90 0.73 38.07
N HIS A 246 -1.45 -0.13 38.99
CA HIS A 246 -2.30 -1.15 39.59
C HIS A 246 -3.39 -0.60 40.51
N LYS A 247 -3.25 0.63 41.01
CA LYS A 247 -4.28 1.30 41.83
C LYS A 247 -5.48 1.80 41.01
N ILE A 248 -5.33 1.89 39.68
CA ILE A 248 -6.36 2.41 38.79
C ILE A 248 -7.45 1.36 38.60
N LEU A 249 -8.66 1.67 39.01
CA LEU A 249 -9.80 0.77 38.90
C LEU A 249 -10.08 0.44 37.44
N GLY A 250 -10.11 -0.86 37.09
CA GLY A 250 -10.33 -1.33 35.73
C GLY A 250 -9.06 -1.73 34.97
N VAL A 251 -7.86 -1.42 35.50
CA VAL A 251 -6.61 -2.05 35.05
C VAL A 251 -6.64 -3.51 35.48
N VAL A 252 -6.36 -4.40 34.52
CA VAL A 252 -6.49 -5.86 34.74
C VAL A 252 -5.13 -6.53 34.80
N GLU A 253 -4.20 -6.13 33.94
CA GLU A 253 -2.87 -6.76 33.86
C GLU A 253 -1.86 -5.76 33.27
N ILE A 254 -0.58 -5.95 33.65
CA ILE A 254 0.55 -5.16 33.13
C ILE A 254 1.63 -6.14 32.67
N ILE A 255 2.01 -6.06 31.39
CA ILE A 255 2.84 -7.07 30.75
C ILE A 255 4.00 -6.40 30.02
N GLN A 256 5.24 -6.74 30.36
CA GLN A 256 6.40 -6.36 29.55
C GLN A 256 6.43 -7.18 28.25
N ILE A 257 6.61 -6.51 27.13
CA ILE A 257 6.83 -7.08 25.80
C ILE A 257 8.17 -6.54 25.23
N PRO A 258 8.71 -7.07 24.14
CA PRO A 258 9.99 -6.61 23.61
C PRO A 258 10.06 -5.13 23.26
N THR A 259 8.92 -4.50 22.91
CA THR A 259 8.84 -3.10 22.47
C THR A 259 8.46 -2.13 23.58
N GLY A 260 8.11 -2.62 24.79
CA GLY A 260 7.71 -1.75 25.88
C GLY A 260 6.95 -2.48 27.01
N VAL A 261 6.10 -1.73 27.71
CA VAL A 261 5.24 -2.26 28.78
C VAL A 261 3.78 -2.01 28.40
N ALA A 262 3.03 -3.09 28.23
CA ALA A 262 1.61 -3.07 27.91
C ALA A 262 0.76 -3.01 29.18
N VAL A 263 -0.22 -2.11 29.22
CA VAL A 263 -1.29 -2.07 30.24
C VAL A 263 -2.58 -2.53 29.60
N LEU A 264 -3.21 -3.52 30.21
CA LEU A 264 -4.49 -4.09 29.78
C LEU A 264 -5.60 -3.65 30.74
N ALA A 265 -6.67 -3.14 30.20
CA ALA A 265 -7.82 -2.67 30.95
C ALA A 265 -9.14 -3.04 30.26
N ARG A 266 -10.27 -2.72 30.90
CA ARG A 266 -11.60 -3.00 30.35
C ARG A 266 -11.99 -2.07 29.20
N ASP A 267 -11.37 -0.90 29.12
CA ASP A 267 -11.61 0.12 28.10
C ASP A 267 -10.32 0.92 27.78
N THR A 268 -10.37 1.68 26.70
CA THR A 268 -9.24 2.43 26.17
C THR A 268 -8.77 3.54 27.13
N TYR A 269 -9.71 4.24 27.77
CA TYR A 269 -9.34 5.35 28.66
C TYR A 269 -8.64 4.85 29.92
N THR A 270 -9.14 3.78 30.51
CA THR A 270 -8.53 3.13 31.68
C THR A 270 -7.14 2.57 31.33
N ALA A 271 -6.98 1.93 30.15
CA ALA A 271 -5.67 1.45 29.69
C ALA A 271 -4.68 2.61 29.54
N LYS A 272 -5.14 3.76 29.02
CA LYS A 272 -4.32 4.98 28.90
C LYS A 272 -3.89 5.51 30.26
N LEU A 273 -4.80 5.65 31.20
CA LEU A 273 -4.47 6.13 32.55
C LEU A 273 -3.43 5.20 33.21
N GLY A 274 -3.62 3.88 33.11
CA GLY A 274 -2.67 2.90 33.62
C GLY A 274 -1.30 2.99 32.98
N ARG A 275 -1.24 3.15 31.65
CA ARG A 275 0.01 3.33 30.93
C ARG A 275 0.74 4.59 31.36
N ASP A 276 0.02 5.71 31.46
CA ASP A 276 0.59 7.00 31.80
C ASP A 276 1.08 7.06 33.28
N ALA A 277 0.60 6.14 34.15
CA ALA A 277 1.05 5.99 35.54
C ALA A 277 2.27 5.08 35.71
N LEU A 278 2.77 4.43 34.64
CA LEU A 278 3.98 3.62 34.70
C LEU A 278 5.23 4.49 34.87
N LYS A 279 6.19 3.98 35.67
CA LYS A 279 7.52 4.55 35.79
C LYS A 279 8.51 3.53 35.19
N ILE A 280 9.10 3.85 34.05
CA ILE A 280 9.93 2.92 33.30
C ILE A 280 11.36 3.43 33.20
N ASN A 281 12.33 2.61 33.58
CA ASN A 281 13.73 2.84 33.30
C ASN A 281 14.11 2.14 31.99
N TRP A 282 14.68 2.90 31.09
CA TRP A 282 15.05 2.42 29.76
C TRP A 282 16.55 2.16 29.67
N ASP A 283 16.95 1.03 29.10
CA ASP A 283 18.31 0.80 28.63
C ASP A 283 18.46 1.45 27.24
N GLU A 284 19.18 2.55 27.19
CA GLU A 284 19.46 3.32 25.98
C GLU A 284 20.81 2.98 25.34
N SER A 285 21.54 1.97 25.83
CA SER A 285 22.88 1.62 25.35
C SER A 285 22.96 1.30 23.85
N LYS A 286 21.84 0.91 23.25
CA LYS A 286 21.71 0.60 21.82
C LYS A 286 20.79 1.57 21.07
N ALA A 287 20.39 2.66 21.72
CA ALA A 287 19.47 3.61 21.14
C ALA A 287 20.12 4.52 20.08
N GLU A 288 19.31 5.05 19.17
CA GLU A 288 19.71 6.20 18.34
C GLU A 288 19.69 7.47 19.21
N THR A 289 20.84 8.02 19.43
CA THR A 289 21.01 9.20 20.31
C THR A 289 21.19 10.51 19.53
N ARG A 290 21.41 10.42 18.19
CA ARG A 290 21.56 11.60 17.35
C ARG A 290 20.20 12.20 17.01
N GLY A 291 20.10 13.52 17.10
CA GLY A 291 18.95 14.25 16.55
C GLY A 291 19.00 14.34 15.02
N THR A 292 17.90 14.82 14.42
CA THR A 292 17.77 14.96 12.97
C THR A 292 18.90 15.76 12.34
N ASP A 293 19.31 16.87 12.96
CA ASP A 293 20.38 17.73 12.44
C ASP A 293 21.74 17.01 12.36
N ALA A 294 22.06 16.20 13.37
CA ALA A 294 23.30 15.42 13.38
C ALA A 294 23.28 14.32 12.31
N ILE A 295 22.15 13.64 12.14
CA ILE A 295 21.97 12.64 11.07
C ILE A 295 22.07 13.29 9.70
N LEU A 296 21.46 14.46 9.51
CA LEU A 296 21.51 15.21 8.26
C LEU A 296 22.92 15.71 7.94
N ALA A 297 23.67 16.16 8.96
CA ALA A 297 25.08 16.53 8.80
C ALA A 297 25.91 15.34 8.32
N ASP A 298 25.69 14.15 8.88
CA ASP A 298 26.33 12.91 8.41
C ASP A 298 25.97 12.60 6.95
N TYR A 299 24.71 12.76 6.56
CA TYR A 299 24.27 12.53 5.19
C TYR A 299 24.94 13.48 4.19
N LYS A 300 25.06 14.76 4.55
CA LYS A 300 25.78 15.77 3.75
C LYS A 300 27.26 15.42 3.59
N ARG A 301 27.92 14.97 4.67
CA ARG A 301 29.31 14.52 4.66
C ARG A 301 29.49 13.30 3.74
N ILE A 302 28.59 12.31 3.84
CA ILE A 302 28.58 11.12 2.97
C ILE A 302 28.43 11.50 1.49
N ALA A 303 27.47 12.38 1.18
CA ALA A 303 27.23 12.85 -0.21
C ALA A 303 28.44 13.58 -0.78
N ALA A 304 29.20 14.31 0.05
CA ALA A 304 30.42 15.01 -0.35
C ALA A 304 31.63 14.07 -0.59
N GLY A 305 31.49 12.75 -0.26
CA GLY A 305 32.52 11.74 -0.51
C GLY A 305 33.27 11.24 0.73
N ASP A 306 33.03 11.85 1.90
CA ASP A 306 33.55 11.35 3.18
C ASP A 306 32.56 10.34 3.77
N SER A 307 32.50 9.15 3.20
CA SER A 307 31.53 8.10 3.52
C SER A 307 32.09 6.96 4.37
N GLY A 308 33.36 7.02 4.80
CA GLY A 308 34.00 5.93 5.51
C GLY A 308 33.94 4.62 4.70
N ASP A 309 33.49 3.55 5.35
CA ASP A 309 33.33 2.23 4.72
C ASP A 309 32.08 2.11 3.84
N LEU A 310 31.16 3.07 3.89
CA LEU A 310 29.94 3.04 3.10
C LEU A 310 30.23 3.32 1.63
N LYS A 311 29.95 2.34 0.76
CA LYS A 311 30.22 2.45 -0.68
C LYS A 311 29.00 3.00 -1.42
N PRO A 312 29.20 3.89 -2.41
CA PRO A 312 28.15 4.30 -3.31
C PRO A 312 27.68 3.12 -4.16
N MET A 313 26.39 3.03 -4.38
CA MET A 313 25.77 2.08 -5.30
C MET A 313 25.28 2.84 -6.52
N PRO A 314 25.94 2.70 -7.69
CA PRO A 314 25.50 3.33 -8.93
C PRO A 314 24.10 2.85 -9.32
N PHE A 315 23.22 3.77 -9.75
CA PHE A 315 21.89 3.43 -10.23
C PHE A 315 21.59 3.95 -11.64
N ASP A 316 22.37 4.91 -12.11
CA ASP A 316 22.36 5.39 -13.50
C ASP A 316 23.76 5.91 -13.86
N GLY A 317 24.20 5.69 -15.10
CA GLY A 317 25.51 6.12 -15.54
C GLY A 317 25.70 5.97 -17.04
N LYS A 318 26.24 7.01 -17.66
CA LYS A 318 26.69 7.00 -19.07
C LYS A 318 27.73 8.10 -19.31
N GLY A 319 28.63 7.88 -20.25
CA GLY A 319 29.74 8.77 -20.54
C GLY A 319 30.78 8.81 -19.44
N ASP A 320 31.78 9.68 -19.58
CA ASP A 320 32.84 9.90 -18.59
C ASP A 320 32.73 11.31 -18.01
N SER A 321 32.36 11.39 -16.74
CA SER A 321 32.20 12.64 -16.02
C SER A 321 33.50 13.37 -15.71
N GLY A 322 34.65 12.67 -15.79
CA GLY A 322 35.97 13.23 -15.55
C GLY A 322 36.51 14.04 -16.74
N THR A 323 36.13 13.67 -17.97
CA THR A 323 36.58 14.29 -19.21
C THR A 323 35.50 15.13 -19.89
N ALA A 324 34.29 15.15 -19.38
CA ALA A 324 33.17 15.83 -20.03
C ALA A 324 33.32 17.35 -20.05
N ALA A 325 33.14 17.94 -21.24
CA ALA A 325 33.08 19.37 -21.42
C ALA A 325 31.79 19.98 -20.90
N GLY A 326 31.84 21.22 -20.44
CA GLY A 326 30.67 21.98 -19.97
C GLY A 326 31.10 23.24 -19.24
N GLY A 327 30.15 24.10 -18.93
CA GLY A 327 30.35 25.28 -18.10
C GLY A 327 30.74 24.95 -16.65
N ALA A 328 30.89 25.96 -15.81
CA ALA A 328 31.08 25.78 -14.39
C ALA A 328 29.89 24.98 -13.81
N PRO A 329 30.13 24.04 -12.86
CA PRO A 329 29.06 23.26 -12.26
C PRO A 329 28.10 24.16 -11.45
N VAL A 330 26.83 23.82 -11.51
CA VAL A 330 25.80 24.39 -10.63
C VAL A 330 25.45 23.32 -9.62
N ASP A 331 25.54 23.68 -8.34
CA ASP A 331 25.27 22.78 -7.23
C ASP A 331 23.84 22.99 -6.72
N PHE A 332 23.15 21.88 -6.41
CA PHE A 332 21.86 21.86 -5.76
C PHE A 332 21.88 20.87 -4.60
N THR A 333 21.23 21.22 -3.51
CA THR A 333 21.03 20.30 -2.39
C THR A 333 19.58 20.33 -1.92
N TYR A 334 19.06 19.16 -1.53
CA TYR A 334 17.70 19.03 -1.02
C TYR A 334 17.68 18.09 0.17
N ASP A 335 16.98 18.51 1.22
CA ASP A 335 16.82 17.77 2.46
C ASP A 335 15.34 17.43 2.68
N PHE A 336 15.04 16.14 2.91
CA PHE A 336 13.71 15.66 3.23
C PHE A 336 13.73 14.99 4.60
N PRO A 337 13.02 15.51 5.62
CA PRO A 337 13.04 14.95 6.95
C PRO A 337 12.32 13.60 7.02
N PHE A 338 12.50 12.88 8.13
CA PHE A 338 11.59 11.79 8.49
C PHE A 338 10.15 12.31 8.53
N LEU A 339 9.20 11.52 8.03
CA LEU A 339 7.79 11.90 7.99
C LEU A 339 6.91 10.73 8.43
N ALA A 340 6.11 10.93 9.48
CA ALA A 340 5.12 9.96 9.91
C ALA A 340 3.95 9.89 8.91
N HIS A 341 3.31 8.73 8.82
CA HIS A 341 2.15 8.52 7.94
C HIS A 341 0.90 9.26 8.44
N ALA A 342 0.75 9.39 9.76
CA ALA A 342 -0.31 10.13 10.43
C ALA A 342 -1.72 9.76 9.91
N THR A 343 -2.01 8.46 9.82
CA THR A 343 -3.32 7.95 9.40
C THR A 343 -4.41 8.46 10.34
N MET A 344 -5.63 8.75 9.85
CA MET A 344 -6.73 9.20 10.71
C MET A 344 -7.07 8.17 11.80
N GLU A 345 -7.01 6.88 11.46
CA GLU A 345 -7.07 5.77 12.40
C GLU A 345 -5.64 5.33 12.75
N PRO A 346 -5.10 5.66 13.96
CA PRO A 346 -3.80 5.16 14.42
C PRO A 346 -3.75 3.64 14.45
N MET A 347 -2.55 3.07 14.59
CA MET A 347 -2.38 1.62 14.50
C MET A 347 -3.16 0.89 15.59
N ASN A 348 -3.82 -0.18 15.20
CA ASN A 348 -4.66 -1.00 16.05
C ASN A 348 -4.78 -2.41 15.50
N CYS A 349 -5.08 -3.37 16.36
CA CYS A 349 -5.31 -4.77 16.00
C CYS A 349 -6.10 -5.45 17.10
N VAL A 350 -7.00 -6.36 16.74
CA VAL A 350 -7.60 -7.31 17.70
C VAL A 350 -6.99 -8.68 17.44
N ALA A 351 -6.43 -9.30 18.50
CA ALA A 351 -5.86 -10.64 18.45
C ALA A 351 -6.49 -11.54 19.49
N ARG A 352 -6.79 -12.78 19.11
CA ARG A 352 -7.14 -13.88 20.00
C ARG A 352 -6.19 -15.04 19.72
N VAL A 353 -5.43 -15.45 20.73
CA VAL A 353 -4.47 -16.56 20.66
C VAL A 353 -4.94 -17.67 21.57
N ASP A 354 -5.11 -18.88 21.02
CA ASP A 354 -5.54 -20.06 21.78
C ASP A 354 -4.73 -21.31 21.35
N GLY A 355 -5.10 -22.48 21.86
CA GLY A 355 -4.44 -23.74 21.53
C GLY A 355 -4.59 -24.18 20.07
N HIS A 356 -5.48 -23.56 19.30
CA HIS A 356 -5.74 -23.87 17.90
C HIS A 356 -5.00 -22.95 16.93
N GLY A 357 -4.57 -21.77 17.37
CA GLY A 357 -3.87 -20.79 16.53
C GLY A 357 -4.08 -19.35 16.96
N CYS A 358 -4.26 -18.47 15.97
CA CYS A 358 -4.51 -17.05 16.19
C CYS A 358 -5.59 -16.55 15.23
N LYS A 359 -6.55 -15.78 15.75
CA LYS A 359 -7.47 -14.98 14.92
C LYS A 359 -7.13 -13.50 15.11
N LEU A 360 -6.93 -12.81 13.99
CA LEU A 360 -6.70 -11.38 13.90
C LEU A 360 -7.90 -10.71 13.23
N THR A 361 -8.33 -9.55 13.74
CA THR A 361 -9.43 -8.76 13.16
C THR A 361 -8.99 -7.30 13.11
N TYR A 362 -8.68 -6.77 11.91
CA TYR A 362 -8.17 -5.40 11.72
C TYR A 362 -8.09 -5.01 10.25
N GLY A 363 -7.74 -3.75 9.95
CA GLY A 363 -7.46 -3.27 8.60
C GLY A 363 -6.11 -3.79 8.08
N ALA A 364 -6.09 -5.04 7.57
CA ALA A 364 -4.88 -5.73 7.15
C ALA A 364 -4.45 -5.36 5.72
N GLN A 365 -3.28 -4.73 5.56
CA GLN A 365 -2.77 -4.32 4.25
C GLN A 365 -1.86 -5.38 3.59
N ILE A 366 -1.16 -6.21 4.37
CA ILE A 366 -0.22 -7.20 3.85
C ILE A 366 -0.42 -8.56 4.55
N GLN A 367 -1.58 -9.13 4.36
CA GLN A 367 -2.09 -10.29 5.10
C GLN A 367 -1.10 -11.46 5.14
N THR A 368 -0.41 -11.75 4.03
CA THR A 368 0.54 -12.87 3.99
C THR A 368 1.71 -12.70 4.95
N LEU A 369 2.29 -11.49 5.02
CA LEU A 369 3.39 -11.24 5.97
C LEU A 369 2.89 -11.26 7.41
N ASP A 370 1.70 -10.70 7.66
CA ASP A 370 1.09 -10.71 8.98
C ASP A 370 0.79 -12.14 9.45
N GLN A 371 0.35 -13.05 8.56
CA GLN A 371 0.19 -14.48 8.89
C GLN A 371 1.52 -15.15 9.23
N ILE A 372 2.56 -14.92 8.41
CA ILE A 372 3.89 -15.50 8.60
C ILE A 372 4.51 -15.03 9.92
N ASN A 373 4.54 -13.71 10.15
CA ASN A 373 5.13 -13.12 11.34
C ASN A 373 4.38 -13.53 12.62
N THR A 374 3.05 -13.58 12.57
CA THR A 374 2.22 -14.07 13.68
C THR A 374 2.50 -15.53 13.96
N ALA A 375 2.55 -16.38 12.93
CA ALA A 375 2.85 -17.80 13.10
C ALA A 375 4.23 -18.01 13.76
N MET A 376 5.24 -17.23 13.37
CA MET A 376 6.55 -17.24 14.00
C MET A 376 6.49 -16.81 15.47
N ALA A 377 5.74 -15.74 15.79
CA ALA A 377 5.64 -15.19 17.14
C ALA A 377 4.96 -16.15 18.13
N ILE A 378 3.99 -16.94 17.68
CA ILE A 378 3.31 -17.92 18.53
C ILE A 378 3.81 -19.37 18.33
N VAL A 379 4.77 -19.58 17.44
CA VAL A 379 5.36 -20.89 17.12
C VAL A 379 4.32 -21.87 16.56
N THR A 380 3.68 -21.47 15.46
CA THR A 380 2.68 -22.28 14.75
C THR A 380 2.88 -22.21 13.23
N LEU A 381 1.97 -22.79 12.45
CA LEU A 381 1.98 -22.69 11.00
C LEU A 381 1.15 -21.48 10.52
N PRO A 382 1.51 -20.81 9.40
CA PRO A 382 0.73 -19.70 8.85
C PRO A 382 -0.75 -20.04 8.61
N GLY A 383 -1.09 -21.26 8.20
CA GLY A 383 -2.46 -21.73 8.02
C GLY A 383 -3.30 -21.85 9.33
N LYS A 384 -2.67 -21.66 10.50
CA LYS A 384 -3.34 -21.55 11.80
C LYS A 384 -3.56 -20.11 12.24
N VAL A 385 -3.25 -19.15 11.37
CA VAL A 385 -3.49 -17.73 11.60
C VAL A 385 -4.58 -17.26 10.65
N GLU A 386 -5.73 -16.97 11.21
CA GLU A 386 -6.87 -16.41 10.49
C GLU A 386 -6.81 -14.88 10.55
N ILE A 387 -7.09 -14.20 9.44
CA ILE A 387 -7.21 -12.73 9.40
C ILE A 387 -8.57 -12.36 8.78
N GLU A 388 -9.40 -11.72 9.57
CA GLU A 388 -10.59 -11.01 9.14
C GLU A 388 -10.17 -9.57 8.79
N THR A 389 -10.21 -9.22 7.50
CA THR A 389 -9.82 -7.89 7.01
C THR A 389 -10.99 -6.92 7.10
N LEU A 390 -10.84 -5.86 7.88
CA LEU A 390 -11.80 -4.76 8.01
C LEU A 390 -11.40 -3.56 7.13
N PHE A 391 -12.24 -2.53 7.06
CA PHE A 391 -11.82 -1.24 6.55
C PHE A 391 -10.68 -0.65 7.39
N ALA A 392 -9.83 0.15 6.77
CA ALA A 392 -8.81 0.91 7.47
C ALA A 392 -9.03 2.42 7.26
N GLY A 393 -8.92 3.18 8.36
CA GLY A 393 -9.00 4.65 8.37
C GLY A 393 -7.73 5.31 7.87
N GLY A 394 -7.29 4.92 6.66
CA GLY A 394 -6.05 5.33 6.04
C GLY A 394 -4.91 4.34 6.27
N SER A 395 -3.90 4.42 5.44
CA SER A 395 -2.62 3.73 5.62
C SER A 395 -1.43 4.56 5.11
N PHE A 396 -1.47 5.04 3.87
CA PHE A 396 -0.36 5.72 3.20
C PHE A 396 0.94 4.90 3.15
N GLY A 397 0.83 3.56 3.38
CA GLY A 397 1.95 2.61 3.50
C GLY A 397 2.16 2.06 4.91
N ARG A 398 1.66 2.73 5.96
CA ARG A 398 1.95 2.40 7.36
C ARG A 398 1.55 0.98 7.77
N ARG A 399 0.43 0.48 7.24
CA ARG A 399 -0.09 -0.84 7.57
C ARG A 399 0.58 -1.98 6.80
N ALA A 400 1.45 -1.68 5.82
CA ALA A 400 2.26 -2.66 5.10
C ALA A 400 3.62 -2.89 5.81
N SER A 401 3.63 -3.06 7.11
CA SER A 401 4.84 -3.29 7.89
C SER A 401 5.40 -4.68 7.61
N VAL A 402 6.63 -4.75 7.12
CA VAL A 402 7.31 -6.02 6.80
C VAL A 402 7.50 -6.92 8.03
N ASN A 403 7.59 -6.33 9.21
CA ASN A 403 7.75 -7.05 10.48
C ASN A 403 6.42 -7.13 11.26
N SER A 404 5.30 -6.65 10.68
CA SER A 404 3.98 -6.64 11.32
C SER A 404 4.00 -6.01 12.73
N ASP A 405 4.71 -4.88 12.91
CA ASP A 405 5.10 -4.33 14.21
C ASP A 405 3.96 -4.28 15.24
N TYR A 406 2.92 -3.45 15.02
CA TYR A 406 1.78 -3.33 15.93
C TYR A 406 0.92 -4.61 16.01
N VAL A 407 0.89 -5.43 14.94
CA VAL A 407 0.20 -6.72 14.94
C VAL A 407 0.89 -7.70 15.88
N ILE A 408 2.23 -7.77 15.80
CA ILE A 408 3.03 -8.64 16.67
C ILE A 408 2.98 -8.19 18.12
N GLU A 409 2.94 -6.90 18.40
CA GLU A 409 2.68 -6.40 19.75
C GLU A 409 1.36 -6.96 20.31
N CYS A 410 0.27 -6.82 19.56
CA CYS A 410 -1.03 -7.33 19.95
C CYS A 410 -1.01 -8.84 20.18
N VAL A 411 -0.39 -9.60 19.28
CA VAL A 411 -0.26 -11.05 19.36
C VAL A 411 0.56 -11.49 20.59
N GLN A 412 1.67 -10.80 20.88
CA GLN A 412 2.50 -11.10 22.05
C GLN A 412 1.77 -10.85 23.35
N ILE A 413 0.99 -9.78 23.44
CA ILE A 413 0.13 -9.47 24.58
C ILE A 413 -0.95 -10.54 24.74
N ALA A 414 -1.69 -10.87 23.67
CA ALA A 414 -2.74 -11.88 23.68
C ALA A 414 -2.20 -13.29 24.04
N LYS A 415 -0.99 -13.63 23.60
CA LYS A 415 -0.30 -14.87 23.96
C LYS A 415 0.05 -14.92 25.46
N LYS A 416 0.54 -13.80 26.01
CA LYS A 416 0.94 -13.72 27.43
C LYS A 416 -0.24 -13.73 28.38
N ILE A 417 -1.35 -13.06 28.03
CA ILE A 417 -2.57 -13.10 28.86
C ILE A 417 -3.21 -14.48 28.85
N GLY A 418 -3.08 -15.23 27.77
CA GLY A 418 -3.54 -16.62 27.66
C GLY A 418 -5.05 -16.80 27.66
N GLY A 419 -5.48 -18.06 27.81
CA GLY A 419 -6.90 -18.40 27.95
C GLY A 419 -7.78 -18.13 26.72
N GLY A 420 -7.21 -17.82 25.57
CA GLY A 420 -7.96 -17.45 24.36
C GLY A 420 -8.71 -16.12 24.50
N ARG A 421 -8.32 -15.28 25.46
CA ARG A 421 -8.95 -13.99 25.72
C ARG A 421 -8.64 -13.00 24.60
N PRO A 422 -9.65 -12.34 23.97
CA PRO A 422 -9.40 -11.34 22.95
C PRO A 422 -8.70 -10.10 23.55
N VAL A 423 -7.74 -9.57 22.81
CA VAL A 423 -7.03 -8.33 23.16
C VAL A 423 -7.13 -7.36 21.97
N LYS A 424 -7.56 -6.13 22.23
CA LYS A 424 -7.53 -5.02 21.28
C LYS A 424 -6.38 -4.09 21.65
N LEU A 425 -5.34 -4.07 20.83
CA LEU A 425 -4.27 -3.08 20.92
C LEU A 425 -4.73 -1.78 20.29
N VAL A 426 -4.49 -0.66 20.98
CA VAL A 426 -4.76 0.70 20.48
C VAL A 426 -3.53 1.56 20.68
N TRP A 427 -3.02 2.13 19.59
CA TRP A 427 -2.02 3.20 19.63
C TRP A 427 -2.72 4.55 19.68
N THR A 428 -2.21 5.50 20.47
CA THR A 428 -2.63 6.89 20.39
C THR A 428 -2.02 7.58 19.16
N ARG A 429 -2.45 8.81 18.89
CA ARG A 429 -1.80 9.63 17.87
C ARG A 429 -0.32 9.87 18.19
N GLU A 430 -0.02 10.11 19.46
CA GLU A 430 1.35 10.31 19.94
C GLU A 430 2.20 9.05 19.70
N ASP A 431 1.67 7.85 19.99
CA ASP A 431 2.37 6.58 19.73
C ASP A 431 2.66 6.42 18.23
N ASP A 432 1.68 6.69 17.36
CA ASP A 432 1.84 6.61 15.91
C ASP A 432 2.89 7.61 15.37
N MET A 433 2.99 8.78 15.99
CA MET A 433 3.94 9.83 15.60
C MET A 433 5.35 9.62 16.15
N THR A 434 5.51 9.02 17.33
CA THR A 434 6.80 8.95 18.04
C THR A 434 7.38 7.55 18.16
N ALA A 435 6.55 6.50 18.09
CA ALA A 435 6.99 5.10 18.18
C ALA A 435 6.77 4.32 16.87
N GLY A 436 6.25 5.00 15.83
CA GLY A 436 5.90 4.41 14.56
C GLY A 436 7.07 4.20 13.60
N ARG A 437 6.73 4.14 12.31
CA ARG A 437 7.67 4.03 11.20
C ARG A 437 7.52 5.24 10.28
N TYR A 438 8.59 5.61 9.60
CA TYR A 438 8.66 6.88 8.89
C TYR A 438 9.03 6.71 7.43
N ARG A 439 8.64 7.68 6.60
CA ARG A 439 9.33 7.93 5.35
C ARG A 439 10.81 8.21 5.69
N PRO A 440 11.78 7.60 4.98
CA PRO A 440 13.19 7.83 5.25
C PRO A 440 13.56 9.33 5.16
N LEU A 441 14.46 9.78 6.06
CA LEU A 441 15.20 11.01 5.84
C LEU A 441 16.07 10.83 4.61
N THR A 442 16.06 11.81 3.71
CA THR A 442 16.80 11.73 2.44
C THR A 442 17.52 13.04 2.17
N HIS A 443 18.78 12.94 1.78
CA HIS A 443 19.58 14.05 1.27
C HIS A 443 19.94 13.82 -0.18
N HIS A 444 19.78 14.85 -1.02
CA HIS A 444 20.24 14.87 -2.40
C HIS A 444 21.30 15.94 -2.57
N ALA A 445 22.40 15.59 -3.23
CA ALA A 445 23.42 16.51 -3.70
C ALA A 445 23.58 16.33 -5.22
N LEU A 446 23.33 17.39 -5.97
CA LEU A 446 23.47 17.42 -7.42
C LEU A 446 24.53 18.43 -7.82
N GLN A 447 25.29 18.05 -8.83
CA GLN A 447 26.26 18.91 -9.48
C GLN A 447 26.06 18.80 -11.00
N ILE A 448 25.60 19.87 -11.62
CA ILE A 448 25.17 19.86 -13.01
C ILE A 448 25.99 20.87 -13.82
N ARG A 449 26.56 20.43 -14.96
CA ARG A 449 27.12 21.32 -15.96
C ARG A 449 26.16 21.44 -17.13
N THR A 450 26.14 22.60 -17.75
CA THR A 450 25.28 22.85 -18.92
C THR A 450 26.12 23.07 -20.18
N ASP A 451 25.53 22.80 -21.34
CA ASP A 451 26.05 23.18 -22.64
C ASP A 451 25.90 24.70 -22.89
N ALA A 452 26.30 25.17 -24.07
CA ALA A 452 26.22 26.58 -24.43
C ALA A 452 24.78 27.10 -24.53
N GLU A 453 23.83 26.23 -24.80
CA GLU A 453 22.40 26.53 -24.87
C GLU A 453 21.72 26.47 -23.48
N GLY A 454 22.46 26.07 -22.44
CA GLY A 454 21.98 25.99 -21.06
C GLY A 454 21.29 24.68 -20.70
N TYR A 455 21.37 23.63 -21.53
CA TYR A 455 20.84 22.30 -21.20
C TYR A 455 21.87 21.44 -20.47
N PRO A 456 21.45 20.47 -19.61
CA PRO A 456 22.39 19.61 -18.92
C PRO A 456 23.29 18.81 -19.85
N SER A 457 24.61 18.98 -19.71
CA SER A 457 25.64 18.22 -20.40
C SER A 457 26.26 17.15 -19.51
N VAL A 458 26.39 17.44 -18.19
CA VAL A 458 26.83 16.51 -17.16
C VAL A 458 25.87 16.58 -15.98
N TRP A 459 25.42 15.43 -15.51
CA TRP A 459 24.54 15.31 -14.34
C TRP A 459 25.18 14.36 -13.32
N ARG A 460 25.73 14.91 -12.25
CA ARG A 460 26.19 14.13 -11.10
C ARG A 460 25.15 14.21 -10.01
N HIS A 461 24.72 13.06 -9.47
CA HIS A 461 23.69 12.99 -8.43
C HIS A 461 24.05 12.00 -7.35
N ARG A 462 24.11 12.44 -6.12
CA ARG A 462 24.32 11.62 -4.92
C ARG A 462 23.07 11.67 -4.06
N VAL A 463 22.52 10.51 -3.77
CA VAL A 463 21.38 10.33 -2.85
C VAL A 463 21.87 9.63 -1.60
N VAL A 464 21.50 10.10 -0.42
CA VAL A 464 21.79 9.43 0.85
C VAL A 464 20.47 9.21 1.57
N THR A 465 20.11 7.94 1.79
CA THR A 465 18.84 7.53 2.42
C THR A 465 18.92 6.10 2.94
N GLN A 466 18.09 5.73 3.91
CA GLN A 466 18.00 4.34 4.35
C GLN A 466 17.28 3.46 3.31
N SER A 467 17.62 2.17 3.25
CA SER A 467 16.88 1.18 2.46
C SER A 467 15.64 0.70 3.19
N ILE A 468 14.46 0.86 2.58
CA ILE A 468 13.18 0.37 3.12
C ILE A 468 13.14 -1.16 3.07
N GLN A 469 13.77 -1.77 2.06
CA GLN A 469 13.76 -3.22 1.85
C GLN A 469 14.78 -3.96 2.73
N LYS A 470 15.70 -3.24 3.39
CA LYS A 470 16.72 -3.85 4.25
C LYS A 470 16.09 -4.72 5.34
N GLY A 471 16.56 -5.95 5.44
CA GLY A 471 16.05 -6.92 6.42
C GLY A 471 14.85 -7.73 5.96
N MET A 472 14.30 -7.45 4.78
CA MET A 472 13.30 -8.33 4.17
C MET A 472 13.93 -9.62 3.67
N PRO A 473 13.25 -10.77 3.77
CA PRO A 473 13.72 -11.99 3.13
C PRO A 473 13.87 -11.81 1.62
N GLY A 474 15.07 -12.07 1.09
CA GLY A 474 15.36 -11.90 -0.33
C GLY A 474 15.54 -10.44 -0.79
N ALA A 475 15.70 -9.50 0.14
CA ALA A 475 15.97 -8.11 -0.20
C ALA A 475 17.17 -7.98 -1.14
N PRO A 476 17.07 -7.19 -2.22
CA PRO A 476 18.20 -6.94 -3.10
C PRO A 476 19.27 -6.12 -2.36
N LYS A 477 20.51 -6.22 -2.82
CA LYS A 477 21.59 -5.36 -2.29
C LYS A 477 21.32 -3.89 -2.60
N PHE A 478 20.75 -3.61 -3.75
CA PHE A 478 20.33 -2.29 -4.19
C PHE A 478 18.81 -2.16 -4.07
N ASP A 479 18.39 -1.18 -3.30
CA ASP A 479 16.95 -0.87 -3.12
C ASP A 479 16.53 0.19 -4.14
N ASP A 480 15.94 -0.25 -5.25
CA ASP A 480 15.45 0.62 -6.32
C ASP A 480 14.44 1.66 -5.82
N THR A 481 13.72 1.36 -4.73
CA THR A 481 12.70 2.27 -4.19
C THR A 481 13.28 3.58 -3.65
N THR A 482 14.59 3.61 -3.35
CA THR A 482 15.29 4.81 -2.88
C THR A 482 15.52 5.86 -3.98
N VAL A 483 15.40 5.49 -5.25
CA VAL A 483 15.72 6.33 -6.42
C VAL A 483 14.64 6.32 -7.50
N GLU A 484 13.43 5.83 -7.17
CA GLU A 484 12.28 5.91 -8.07
C GLU A 484 12.05 7.35 -8.53
N GLY A 485 11.78 7.53 -9.82
CA GLY A 485 11.56 8.85 -10.44
C GLY A 485 12.83 9.60 -10.83
N VAL A 486 14.04 9.19 -10.35
CA VAL A 486 15.33 9.65 -10.87
C VAL A 486 15.88 8.65 -11.88
N LYS A 487 16.01 7.38 -11.45
CA LYS A 487 16.51 6.30 -12.31
C LYS A 487 15.67 6.18 -13.58
N GLY A 488 16.35 6.32 -14.72
CA GLY A 488 15.71 6.22 -16.03
C GLY A 488 14.79 7.40 -16.40
N SER A 489 14.83 8.52 -15.66
CA SER A 489 14.00 9.69 -15.98
C SER A 489 14.35 10.26 -17.39
N PRO A 490 13.38 10.89 -18.08
CA PRO A 490 13.64 11.53 -19.37
C PRO A 490 14.76 12.58 -19.31
N TYR A 491 14.92 13.27 -18.19
CA TYR A 491 15.98 14.27 -18.02
C TYR A 491 17.37 13.65 -18.01
N LEU A 492 17.56 12.52 -17.30
CA LEU A 492 18.82 11.79 -17.33
C LEU A 492 19.07 11.18 -18.71
N LYS A 493 18.03 10.70 -19.40
CA LYS A 493 18.16 10.18 -20.77
C LYS A 493 18.59 11.27 -21.75
N ALA A 494 18.08 12.49 -21.59
CA ALA A 494 18.46 13.66 -22.42
C ALA A 494 19.87 14.18 -22.14
N THR A 495 20.42 13.90 -20.94
CA THR A 495 21.74 14.40 -20.53
C THR A 495 22.85 13.49 -21.08
N PRO A 496 23.88 14.00 -21.81
CA PRO A 496 24.93 13.17 -22.40
C PRO A 496 25.75 12.36 -21.41
N VAL A 497 26.09 12.95 -20.26
CA VAL A 497 26.91 12.31 -19.24
C VAL A 497 26.17 12.29 -17.89
N VAL A 498 26.04 11.10 -17.32
CA VAL A 498 25.35 10.87 -16.04
C VAL A 498 26.24 10.07 -15.11
N ASP A 499 26.35 10.50 -13.84
CA ASP A 499 27.02 9.81 -12.74
C ASP A 499 26.12 9.87 -11.51
N ALA A 500 25.25 8.88 -11.34
CA ALA A 500 24.26 8.86 -10.29
C ALA A 500 24.43 7.63 -9.37
N ALA A 501 24.50 7.88 -8.05
CA ALA A 501 24.68 6.83 -7.06
C ALA A 501 23.92 7.15 -5.76
N VAL A 502 23.52 6.09 -5.04
CA VAL A 502 22.91 6.17 -3.71
C VAL A 502 23.82 5.56 -2.66
N TYR A 503 23.81 6.17 -1.48
CA TYR A 503 24.39 5.62 -0.25
C TYR A 503 23.23 5.24 0.68
N MET A 504 23.29 4.04 1.26
CA MET A 504 22.24 3.52 2.14
C MET A 504 22.79 3.26 3.56
N PRO A 505 22.95 4.31 4.39
CA PRO A 505 23.37 4.15 5.78
C PRO A 505 22.33 3.39 6.60
N ASP A 506 22.78 2.79 7.69
CA ASP A 506 21.95 2.07 8.64
C ASP A 506 21.74 2.89 9.91
N LEU A 507 20.50 3.19 10.23
CA LEU A 507 20.09 3.91 11.44
C LEU A 507 19.12 3.05 12.25
N LYS A 508 18.98 3.36 13.54
CA LYS A 508 18.00 2.70 14.41
C LYS A 508 16.57 3.23 14.20
N VAL A 509 16.41 4.37 13.56
CA VAL A 509 15.09 4.94 13.23
C VAL A 509 14.38 3.99 12.25
N PRO A 510 13.23 3.41 12.61
CA PRO A 510 12.52 2.49 11.74
C PRO A 510 11.83 3.25 10.61
N ILE A 511 12.01 2.74 9.40
CA ILE A 511 11.44 3.33 8.19
C ILE A 511 10.43 2.39 7.53
N GLN A 512 9.59 2.96 6.67
CA GLN A 512 8.52 2.25 5.98
C GLN A 512 8.21 2.93 4.64
N TRP A 513 7.55 2.21 3.73
CA TRP A 513 6.96 2.80 2.54
C TRP A 513 5.96 3.89 2.93
N TRP A 514 6.22 5.09 2.48
CA TRP A 514 5.27 6.20 2.53
C TRP A 514 4.70 6.41 1.13
N ARG A 515 3.44 6.82 1.00
CA ARG A 515 2.75 7.04 -0.29
C ARG A 515 3.68 7.70 -1.31
N SER A 516 3.74 7.15 -2.55
CA SER A 516 4.67 7.46 -3.64
C SER A 516 6.13 7.03 -3.44
N VAL A 517 6.48 6.38 -2.33
CA VAL A 517 7.80 5.76 -2.06
C VAL A 517 8.96 6.71 -2.38
N GLY A 518 9.88 6.39 -3.33
CA GLY A 518 10.97 7.27 -3.74
C GLY A 518 10.48 8.54 -4.43
N ALA A 519 9.41 8.47 -5.22
CA ALA A 519 8.84 9.64 -5.89
C ALA A 519 8.37 10.75 -4.91
N THR A 520 8.18 10.45 -3.62
CA THR A 520 7.81 11.44 -2.60
C THR A 520 8.85 12.56 -2.44
N HIS A 521 10.13 12.29 -2.73
CA HIS A 521 11.20 13.28 -2.69
C HIS A 521 11.80 13.56 -4.07
N THR A 522 11.95 12.54 -4.91
CA THR A 522 12.61 12.65 -6.21
C THR A 522 11.82 13.52 -7.20
N ALA A 523 10.49 13.53 -7.13
CA ALA A 523 9.67 14.38 -7.98
C ALA A 523 10.02 15.87 -7.79
N MET A 524 10.06 16.33 -6.52
CA MET A 524 10.43 17.71 -6.22
C MET A 524 11.87 18.00 -6.63
N VAL A 525 12.82 17.10 -6.32
CA VAL A 525 14.24 17.29 -6.67
C VAL A 525 14.41 17.47 -8.17
N MET A 526 13.83 16.58 -8.97
CA MET A 526 14.00 16.60 -10.42
C MET A 526 13.31 17.83 -11.04
N GLU A 527 12.05 18.08 -10.71
CA GLU A 527 11.26 19.14 -11.32
C GLU A 527 11.75 20.55 -10.92
N HIS A 528 12.09 20.73 -9.62
CA HIS A 528 12.65 22.01 -9.18
C HIS A 528 14.04 22.27 -9.77
N THR A 529 14.90 21.24 -9.88
CA THR A 529 16.21 21.38 -10.52
C THR A 529 16.06 21.81 -11.97
N ILE A 530 15.12 21.22 -12.72
CA ILE A 530 14.84 21.60 -14.11
C ILE A 530 14.32 23.04 -14.21
N ASP A 531 13.45 23.49 -13.31
CA ASP A 531 12.99 24.88 -13.28
C ASP A 531 14.15 25.85 -13.02
N GLN A 532 15.04 25.52 -12.08
CA GLN A 532 16.21 26.36 -11.77
C GLN A 532 17.17 26.45 -12.98
N LEU A 533 17.38 25.35 -13.71
CA LEU A 533 18.20 25.34 -14.90
C LEU A 533 17.55 26.13 -16.03
N ALA A 534 16.24 26.01 -16.24
CA ALA A 534 15.49 26.80 -17.21
C ALA A 534 15.62 28.31 -16.93
N GLY A 535 15.42 28.72 -15.66
CA GLY A 535 15.57 30.09 -15.23
C GLY A 535 16.99 30.64 -15.44
N LYS A 536 18.03 29.86 -15.10
CA LYS A 536 19.43 30.22 -15.35
C LYS A 536 19.76 30.38 -16.86
N ALA A 537 19.11 29.57 -17.70
CA ALA A 537 19.24 29.64 -19.17
C ALA A 537 18.36 30.74 -19.78
N GLY A 538 17.55 31.48 -18.99
CA GLY A 538 16.61 32.49 -19.48
C GLY A 538 15.51 31.90 -20.38
N LYS A 539 15.14 30.62 -20.15
CA LYS A 539 14.18 29.88 -20.98
C LYS A 539 12.87 29.66 -20.20
N ASP A 540 11.77 29.60 -20.94
CA ASP A 540 10.48 29.20 -20.41
C ASP A 540 10.54 27.75 -19.88
N PRO A 541 10.03 27.45 -18.67
CA PRO A 541 10.10 26.12 -18.08
C PRO A 541 9.41 25.01 -18.90
N VAL A 542 8.34 25.34 -19.63
CA VAL A 542 7.64 24.40 -20.52
C VAL A 542 8.49 24.10 -21.76
N GLU A 543 9.02 25.14 -22.43
CA GLU A 543 9.87 24.98 -23.60
C GLU A 543 11.17 24.25 -23.24
N TYR A 544 11.73 24.51 -22.08
CA TYR A 544 12.91 23.81 -21.59
C TYR A 544 12.65 22.30 -21.44
N ARG A 545 11.50 21.90 -20.87
CA ARG A 545 11.09 20.50 -20.76
C ARG A 545 10.82 19.87 -22.13
N ARG A 546 10.15 20.59 -23.02
CA ARG A 546 9.91 20.13 -24.41
C ARG A 546 11.20 19.77 -25.12
N ALA A 547 12.21 20.65 -25.01
CA ALA A 547 13.53 20.41 -25.63
C ALA A 547 14.23 19.19 -25.02
N LEU A 548 14.18 19.02 -23.70
CA LEU A 548 14.74 17.83 -23.04
C LEU A 548 14.00 16.55 -23.41
N TYR A 549 12.67 16.58 -23.50
CA TYR A 549 11.88 15.42 -23.92
C TYR A 549 12.13 15.05 -25.38
N ALA A 550 12.34 16.03 -26.26
CA ALA A 550 12.75 15.78 -27.62
C ALA A 550 14.13 15.09 -27.70
N LYS A 551 15.11 15.53 -26.87
CA LYS A 551 16.42 14.87 -26.74
C LYS A 551 16.33 13.46 -26.17
N ALA A 552 15.37 13.17 -25.29
CA ALA A 552 15.14 11.84 -24.71
C ALA A 552 14.39 10.87 -25.65
N GLY A 553 13.82 11.37 -26.75
CA GLY A 553 13.13 10.59 -27.78
C GLY A 553 11.88 9.88 -27.31
N ASP A 554 11.59 8.71 -27.89
CA ASP A 554 10.35 7.93 -27.63
C ASP A 554 10.10 7.63 -26.15
N SER A 555 11.16 7.54 -25.36
CA SER A 555 11.03 7.29 -23.91
C SER A 555 10.32 8.42 -23.15
N ALA A 556 10.24 9.63 -23.73
CA ALA A 556 9.56 10.78 -23.15
C ALA A 556 8.24 11.13 -23.86
N ALA A 557 7.79 10.35 -24.84
CA ALA A 557 6.59 10.66 -25.61
C ALA A 557 5.35 10.89 -24.74
N ARG A 558 5.15 10.06 -23.71
CA ARG A 558 4.04 10.23 -22.76
C ARG A 558 4.19 11.50 -21.91
N HIS A 559 5.40 11.82 -21.46
CA HIS A 559 5.68 13.04 -20.69
C HIS A 559 5.39 14.29 -21.53
N LEU A 560 5.81 14.29 -22.79
CA LEU A 560 5.55 15.40 -23.72
C LEU A 560 4.06 15.56 -24.01
N ALA A 561 3.35 14.45 -24.24
CA ALA A 561 1.90 14.48 -24.50
C ALA A 561 1.12 15.04 -23.30
N VAL A 562 1.42 14.58 -22.08
CA VAL A 562 0.74 15.03 -20.86
C VAL A 562 1.09 16.50 -20.54
N LEU A 563 2.35 16.92 -20.73
CA LEU A 563 2.75 18.32 -20.60
C LEU A 563 1.97 19.21 -21.58
N ASN A 564 1.89 18.84 -22.85
CA ASN A 564 1.16 19.62 -23.86
C ASN A 564 -0.33 19.74 -23.52
N LEU A 565 -0.95 18.65 -23.09
CA LEU A 565 -2.34 18.65 -22.65
C LEU A 565 -2.58 19.60 -21.45
N ALA A 566 -1.67 19.60 -20.47
CA ALA A 566 -1.75 20.50 -19.32
C ALA A 566 -1.59 21.97 -19.73
N VAL A 567 -0.65 22.26 -20.64
CA VAL A 567 -0.43 23.61 -21.18
C VAL A 567 -1.66 24.11 -21.92
N GLU A 568 -2.24 23.29 -22.81
CA GLU A 568 -3.43 23.61 -23.60
C GLU A 568 -4.64 23.95 -22.71
N ASN A 569 -4.86 23.17 -21.63
CA ASN A 569 -6.05 23.32 -20.80
C ASN A 569 -5.87 24.33 -19.63
N SER A 570 -4.65 24.80 -19.35
CA SER A 570 -4.40 25.72 -18.23
C SER A 570 -4.42 27.20 -18.61
N GLY A 571 -4.41 27.54 -19.90
CA GLY A 571 -4.16 28.90 -20.36
C GLY A 571 -2.71 29.37 -20.09
N TYR A 572 -1.76 28.45 -20.08
CA TYR A 572 -0.34 28.77 -19.94
C TYR A 572 0.09 29.81 -21.00
N GLY A 573 0.91 30.80 -20.59
CA GLY A 573 1.30 31.92 -21.47
C GLY A 573 0.38 33.14 -21.39
N ALA A 574 -0.85 33.04 -20.86
CA ALA A 574 -1.68 34.20 -20.59
C ALA A 574 -1.05 35.06 -19.47
N PRO A 575 -1.17 36.42 -19.53
CA PRO A 575 -0.70 37.29 -18.46
C PRO A 575 -1.30 36.94 -17.11
N LEU A 576 -0.49 37.04 -16.05
CA LEU A 576 -0.95 36.89 -14.67
C LEU A 576 -1.14 38.25 -14.02
N GLU A 577 -2.05 38.32 -13.07
CA GLU A 577 -2.19 39.46 -12.17
C GLU A 577 -0.90 39.68 -11.35
N SER A 578 -0.65 40.92 -10.95
CA SER A 578 0.51 41.23 -10.10
C SER A 578 0.50 40.39 -8.81
N GLY A 579 1.65 39.85 -8.45
CA GLY A 579 1.81 39.00 -7.27
C GLY A 579 1.48 37.52 -7.47
N TRP A 580 1.09 37.11 -8.69
CA TRP A 580 0.88 35.71 -9.06
C TRP A 580 2.02 35.17 -9.92
N ALA A 581 2.32 33.89 -9.75
CA ALA A 581 3.30 33.15 -10.54
C ALA A 581 2.71 31.80 -10.99
N ARG A 582 3.30 31.22 -12.04
CA ARG A 582 2.98 29.84 -12.48
C ARG A 582 4.17 28.94 -12.28
N GLY A 583 3.90 27.73 -11.79
CA GLY A 583 4.83 26.61 -11.77
C GLY A 583 4.32 25.47 -12.63
N VAL A 584 5.25 24.68 -13.19
CA VAL A 584 4.97 23.48 -13.95
C VAL A 584 5.76 22.30 -13.42
N ALA A 585 5.15 21.13 -13.33
CA ALA A 585 5.83 19.89 -12.99
C ALA A 585 5.28 18.73 -13.83
N VAL A 586 6.16 17.78 -14.22
CA VAL A 586 5.79 16.56 -14.93
C VAL A 586 6.55 15.39 -14.34
N HIS A 587 5.85 14.43 -13.75
CA HIS A 587 6.50 13.30 -13.10
C HIS A 587 5.81 11.98 -13.39
N GLU A 588 6.59 10.92 -13.54
CA GLU A 588 6.09 9.55 -13.65
C GLU A 588 6.27 8.81 -12.33
N CYS A 589 5.17 8.19 -11.85
CA CYS A 589 5.19 7.37 -10.65
C CYS A 589 4.30 6.14 -10.87
N PHE A 590 4.84 4.94 -10.63
CA PHE A 590 4.13 3.66 -10.83
C PHE A 590 3.46 3.53 -12.21
N GLY A 591 4.15 3.96 -13.27
CA GLY A 591 3.66 3.88 -14.65
C GLY A 591 2.60 4.91 -15.03
N THR A 592 2.28 5.86 -14.15
CA THR A 592 1.38 6.98 -14.44
C THR A 592 2.17 8.27 -14.58
N VAL A 593 2.04 8.97 -15.72
CA VAL A 593 2.60 10.30 -15.93
C VAL A 593 1.56 11.35 -15.59
N VAL A 594 1.95 12.32 -14.76
CA VAL A 594 1.09 13.46 -14.35
C VAL A 594 1.81 14.75 -14.67
N ALA A 595 1.13 15.69 -15.31
CA ALA A 595 1.55 17.08 -15.43
C ALA A 595 0.62 17.99 -14.65
N GLN A 596 1.20 18.98 -13.99
CA GLN A 596 0.44 20.00 -13.25
C GLN A 596 0.98 21.38 -13.57
N ILE A 597 0.08 22.33 -13.75
CA ILE A 597 0.38 23.76 -13.82
C ILE A 597 -0.39 24.43 -12.69
N ALA A 598 0.34 25.05 -11.78
CA ALA A 598 -0.23 25.70 -10.61
C ALA A 598 -0.06 27.21 -10.69
N GLU A 599 -1.12 27.99 -10.43
CA GLU A 599 -1.06 29.43 -10.22
C GLU A 599 -1.01 29.71 -8.73
N VAL A 600 0.03 30.40 -8.28
CA VAL A 600 0.32 30.63 -6.86
C VAL A 600 0.62 32.09 -6.57
N SER A 601 0.31 32.52 -5.36
CA SER A 601 0.74 33.81 -4.80
C SER A 601 1.24 33.61 -3.37
N LEU A 602 1.91 34.61 -2.80
CA LEU A 602 2.27 34.64 -1.40
C LEU A 602 1.30 35.56 -0.65
N VAL A 603 0.66 35.03 0.38
CA VAL A 603 -0.18 35.79 1.32
C VAL A 603 0.40 35.56 2.72
N ASP A 604 0.82 36.65 3.37
CA ASP A 604 1.49 36.64 4.68
C ASP A 604 2.69 35.65 4.72
N GLY A 605 3.46 35.62 3.63
CA GLY A 605 4.62 34.73 3.48
C GLY A 605 4.28 33.25 3.20
N ALA A 606 3.01 32.87 3.15
CA ALA A 606 2.57 31.52 2.85
C ALA A 606 2.08 31.38 1.40
N PRO A 607 2.41 30.27 0.70
CA PRO A 607 1.92 30.02 -0.64
C PRO A 607 0.41 29.76 -0.64
N ARG A 608 -0.29 30.40 -1.58
CA ARG A 608 -1.71 30.18 -1.87
C ARG A 608 -1.88 29.74 -3.30
N VAL A 609 -2.53 28.61 -3.50
CA VAL A 609 -2.86 28.07 -4.82
C VAL A 609 -4.24 28.59 -5.22
N ARG A 610 -4.34 29.18 -6.40
CA ARG A 610 -5.61 29.63 -6.99
C ARG A 610 -6.18 28.57 -7.93
N ARG A 611 -5.33 28.02 -8.76
CA ARG A 611 -5.71 27.05 -9.79
C ARG A 611 -4.58 26.04 -10.06
#